data_8b42a63a97e939a27a889dd9adf5a39a
#
_entry.id   8b42a63a97e939a27a889dd9adf5a39a
#
_cell.length_a   1.000
_cell.length_b   1.000
_cell.length_c   1.000
_cell.angle_alpha   90.00
_cell.angle_beta   90.00
_cell.angle_gamma   90.00
#
_symmetry.space_group_name_H-M   'P 1'
#
loop_
_entity.id
_entity.type
_entity.pdbx_description
1 polymer ?
#
loop_
_entity_poly.entity_id
_entity_poly.type
_entity_poly.pdbx_seq_one_letter_code
_entity_poly.pdbx_strand_id
1 'polypeptide(L)'
;MNMYINPFENIYPCWSIFQSQNNNNMIENQNATGFMRLHIIDQVTKENIPYATITAYVTDEARRDIPIMHLVTTLNPVRIELPIAHELGTKIHGPEYDFSTYNISVDIFGYFTNIIYNNRLFPGVTTDFVIEMVPITVPQPVPIIEERLDIPPHPRDIVP
;
A
#
# COMPACT_ATOMS: atom_id res chain seq x y z
N MET A 1 -45.99 -32.43 45.40
CA MET A 1 -45.30 -31.13 45.17
C MET A 1 -44.32 -31.36 44.01
N ASN A 2 -44.82 -31.12 42.78
CA ASN A 2 -44.00 -31.37 41.59
C ASN A 2 -43.32 -30.07 41.18
N MET A 3 -41.99 -30.05 41.27
CA MET A 3 -41.18 -28.98 40.70
C MET A 3 -41.07 -29.18 39.17
N TYR A 4 -41.68 -28.31 38.40
CA TYR A 4 -41.43 -28.16 36.97
C TYR A 4 -40.08 -27.48 36.77
N ILE A 5 -39.11 -28.22 36.27
CA ILE A 5 -37.83 -27.70 35.80
C ILE A 5 -38.09 -27.23 34.34
N ASN A 6 -37.95 -25.94 34.11
CA ASN A 6 -38.07 -25.34 32.81
C ASN A 6 -36.81 -25.64 31.97
N PRO A 7 -36.84 -26.38 30.84
CA PRO A 7 -35.67 -26.80 30.11
C PRO A 7 -35.12 -25.74 29.13
N PHE A 8 -35.56 -24.48 29.21
CA PHE A 8 -35.19 -23.44 28.24
C PHE A 8 -34.30 -22.30 28.79
N GLU A 9 -33.74 -22.43 29.98
CA GLU A 9 -32.87 -21.41 30.55
C GLU A 9 -31.36 -21.66 30.32
N ASN A 10 -30.90 -21.96 29.16
CA ASN A 10 -29.46 -21.86 28.82
C ASN A 10 -29.23 -21.91 27.31
N ILE A 11 -29.95 -21.09 26.57
CA ILE A 11 -29.54 -20.78 25.19
C ILE A 11 -28.87 -19.41 25.25
N TYR A 12 -27.54 -19.40 25.53
CA TYR A 12 -26.73 -18.22 25.21
C TYR A 12 -26.75 -18.05 23.68
N PRO A 13 -27.18 -16.89 23.18
CA PRO A 13 -27.20 -16.70 21.74
C PRO A 13 -25.78 -16.74 21.22
N CYS A 14 -25.52 -17.62 20.26
CA CYS A 14 -24.25 -17.83 19.56
C CYS A 14 -23.69 -16.53 18.89
N TRP A 15 -24.44 -15.45 18.94
CA TRP A 15 -24.10 -14.16 18.35
C TRP A 15 -22.99 -13.40 19.09
N SER A 16 -22.82 -13.61 20.39
CA SER A 16 -21.78 -12.94 21.17
C SER A 16 -20.38 -13.45 20.87
N ILE A 17 -20.25 -14.69 20.41
CA ILE A 17 -18.96 -15.30 20.05
C ILE A 17 -18.46 -14.78 18.71
N PHE A 18 -19.36 -14.54 17.75
CA PHE A 18 -18.99 -13.99 16.43
C PHE A 18 -18.59 -12.52 16.48
N GLN A 19 -19.22 -11.70 17.34
CA GLN A 19 -18.84 -10.30 17.49
C GLN A 19 -17.49 -10.12 18.20
N SER A 20 -17.14 -11.02 19.11
CA SER A 20 -15.85 -10.97 19.81
C SER A 20 -14.67 -11.36 18.91
N GLN A 21 -14.86 -12.29 17.98
CA GLN A 21 -13.81 -12.69 17.04
C GLN A 21 -13.57 -11.66 15.93
N ASN A 22 -14.62 -10.99 15.45
CA ASN A 22 -14.46 -9.96 14.41
C ASN A 22 -13.76 -8.69 14.97
N ASN A 23 -14.00 -8.31 16.20
CA ASN A 23 -13.36 -7.14 16.80
C ASN A 23 -11.86 -7.38 17.08
N ASN A 24 -11.46 -8.58 17.46
CA ASN A 24 -10.05 -8.89 17.69
C ASN A 24 -9.26 -8.94 16.37
N ASN A 25 -9.84 -9.45 15.28
CA ASN A 25 -9.19 -9.46 13.97
C ASN A 25 -9.04 -8.07 13.35
N MET A 26 -9.99 -7.14 13.61
CA MET A 26 -9.85 -5.76 13.15
C MET A 26 -8.74 -4.99 13.89
N ILE A 27 -8.52 -5.26 15.18
CA ILE A 27 -7.49 -4.58 15.97
C ILE A 27 -6.09 -5.07 15.58
N GLU A 28 -5.92 -6.37 15.34
CA GLU A 28 -4.64 -6.92 14.87
C GLU A 28 -4.21 -6.40 13.49
N ASN A 29 -5.16 -6.13 12.60
CA ASN A 29 -4.86 -5.66 11.25
C ASN A 29 -4.50 -4.16 11.17
N GLN A 30 -4.80 -3.34 12.19
CA GLN A 30 -4.43 -1.92 12.18
C GLN A 30 -2.92 -1.68 12.26
N ASN A 31 -2.15 -2.65 12.76
CA ASN A 31 -0.68 -2.60 12.83
C ASN A 31 0.01 -3.47 11.77
N ALA A 32 -0.76 -4.06 10.85
CA ALA A 32 -0.17 -4.88 9.81
C ALA A 32 0.62 -4.02 8.81
N THR A 33 1.75 -4.55 8.36
CA THR A 33 2.60 -3.92 7.35
C THR A 33 2.60 -4.74 6.06
N GLY A 34 2.86 -4.06 4.96
CA GLY A 34 3.13 -4.63 3.66
C GLY A 34 4.45 -4.12 3.10
N PHE A 35 4.91 -4.73 2.04
CA PHE A 35 6.22 -4.43 1.48
C PHE A 35 6.11 -4.07 -0.01
N MET A 36 6.97 -3.12 -0.40
CA MET A 36 7.27 -2.84 -1.80
C MET A 36 8.72 -3.17 -2.07
N ARG A 37 9.00 -3.76 -3.23
CA ARG A 37 10.34 -3.94 -3.74
C ARG A 37 10.47 -3.20 -5.06
N LEU A 38 11.30 -2.16 -5.09
CA LEU A 38 11.49 -1.29 -6.23
C LEU A 38 12.80 -1.68 -6.92
N HIS A 39 12.70 -2.08 -8.17
CA HIS A 39 13.83 -2.36 -9.05
C HIS A 39 13.93 -1.22 -10.07
N ILE A 40 14.94 -0.37 -9.90
CA ILE A 40 15.08 0.89 -10.64
C ILE A 40 16.11 0.68 -11.75
N ILE A 41 15.70 0.84 -13.00
CA ILE A 41 16.53 0.60 -14.17
C ILE A 41 16.51 1.80 -15.13
N ASP A 42 17.55 1.95 -15.90
CA ASP A 42 17.59 2.88 -17.02
C ASP A 42 16.70 2.36 -18.16
N GLN A 43 15.83 3.21 -18.68
CA GLN A 43 14.89 2.81 -19.75
C GLN A 43 15.61 2.37 -21.02
N VAL A 44 16.74 3.00 -21.34
CA VAL A 44 17.48 2.76 -22.58
C VAL A 44 18.43 1.58 -22.46
N THR A 45 19.28 1.59 -21.43
CA THR A 45 20.32 0.57 -21.25
C THR A 45 19.82 -0.67 -20.52
N LYS A 46 18.69 -0.58 -19.80
CA LYS A 46 18.16 -1.62 -18.92
C LYS A 46 19.09 -2.01 -17.76
N GLU A 47 20.08 -1.18 -17.48
CA GLU A 47 21.00 -1.38 -16.37
C GLU A 47 20.43 -0.83 -15.07
N ASN A 48 20.83 -1.42 -13.94
CA ASN A 48 20.44 -0.96 -12.61
C ASN A 48 21.01 0.42 -12.32
N ILE A 49 20.17 1.33 -11.82
CA ILE A 49 20.61 2.66 -11.40
C ILE A 49 20.79 2.67 -9.88
N PRO A 50 22.00 2.98 -9.36
CA PRO A 50 22.21 3.21 -7.94
C PRO A 50 21.81 4.65 -7.53
N TYR A 51 21.80 4.92 -6.23
CA TYR A 51 21.64 6.27 -5.65
C TYR A 51 20.32 6.95 -5.95
N ALA A 52 19.21 6.22 -5.88
CA ALA A 52 17.89 6.79 -6.02
C ALA A 52 17.43 7.48 -4.72
N THR A 53 16.74 8.59 -4.88
CA THR A 53 15.95 9.21 -3.82
C THR A 53 14.50 8.74 -3.96
N ILE A 54 13.95 8.16 -2.89
CA ILE A 54 12.60 7.60 -2.88
C ILE A 54 11.81 8.32 -1.81
N THR A 55 10.66 8.87 -2.18
CA THR A 55 9.72 9.48 -1.24
C THR A 55 8.38 8.77 -1.32
N ALA A 56 7.88 8.29 -0.18
CA ALA A 56 6.53 7.76 -0.09
C ALA A 56 5.61 8.82 0.50
N TYR A 57 4.45 8.95 -0.11
CA TYR A 57 3.38 9.84 0.30
C TYR A 57 2.14 9.04 0.61
N VAL A 58 1.32 9.56 1.51
CA VAL A 58 -0.05 9.11 1.74
C VAL A 58 -0.99 10.28 1.45
N THR A 59 -2.14 10.02 0.83
CA THR A 59 -3.11 11.05 0.52
C THR A 59 -4.11 11.19 1.68
N ASP A 60 -4.25 12.38 2.25
CA ASP A 60 -5.16 12.68 3.35
C ASP A 60 -6.61 12.89 2.86
N GLU A 61 -7.56 13.06 3.79
CA GLU A 61 -8.97 13.31 3.49
C GLU A 61 -9.21 14.61 2.70
N ALA A 62 -8.29 15.57 2.78
CA ALA A 62 -8.32 16.81 2.01
C ALA A 62 -7.66 16.65 0.62
N ARG A 63 -7.31 15.44 0.21
CA ARG A 63 -6.61 15.09 -1.04
C ARG A 63 -5.23 15.74 -1.17
N ARG A 64 -4.53 15.91 -0.05
CA ARG A 64 -3.15 16.40 -0.03
C ARG A 64 -2.21 15.22 0.14
N ASP A 65 -1.13 15.20 -0.61
CA ASP A 65 -0.07 14.22 -0.47
C ASP A 65 0.87 14.62 0.68
N ILE A 66 0.89 13.79 1.72
CA ILE A 66 1.72 13.99 2.91
C ILE A 66 2.91 13.05 2.82
N PRO A 67 4.16 13.55 2.77
CA PRO A 67 5.33 12.70 2.76
C PRO A 67 5.46 12.00 4.12
N ILE A 68 5.57 10.67 4.09
CA ILE A 68 5.67 9.82 5.28
C ILE A 68 7.03 9.13 5.39
N MET A 69 7.75 9.04 4.28
CA MET A 69 9.07 8.45 4.23
C MET A 69 9.91 9.14 3.15
N HIS A 70 11.17 9.39 3.46
CA HIS A 70 12.14 9.87 2.50
C HIS A 70 13.46 9.12 2.72
N LEU A 71 13.97 8.49 1.70
CA LEU A 71 15.23 7.77 1.79
C LEU A 71 16.08 7.96 0.52
N VAL A 72 17.39 7.94 0.70
CA VAL A 72 18.36 7.82 -0.38
C VAL A 72 18.98 6.43 -0.26
N THR A 73 18.92 5.64 -1.32
CA THR A 73 19.40 4.27 -1.30
C THR A 73 20.47 4.02 -2.33
N THR A 74 21.48 3.24 -1.95
CA THR A 74 22.46 2.65 -2.86
C THR A 74 22.08 1.22 -3.25
N LEU A 75 21.07 0.66 -2.59
CA LEU A 75 20.60 -0.69 -2.86
C LEU A 75 19.61 -0.68 -4.04
N ASN A 76 19.77 -1.62 -4.93
CA ASN A 76 18.85 -1.88 -6.03
C ASN A 76 18.81 -3.40 -6.31
N PRO A 77 17.66 -4.07 -6.08
CA PRO A 77 16.39 -3.51 -5.65
C PRO A 77 16.37 -3.04 -4.19
N VAL A 78 15.55 -2.03 -3.90
CA VAL A 78 15.28 -1.54 -2.55
C VAL A 78 13.96 -2.10 -2.05
N ARG A 79 13.91 -2.52 -0.78
CA ARG A 79 12.70 -2.98 -0.10
C ARG A 79 12.25 -1.95 0.91
N ILE A 80 10.98 -1.58 0.84
CA ILE A 80 10.32 -0.60 1.70
C ILE A 80 9.20 -1.31 2.45
N GLU A 81 9.07 -1.03 3.73
CA GLU A 81 7.98 -1.51 4.59
C GLU A 81 7.13 -0.32 5.03
N LEU A 82 5.81 -0.41 4.84
CA LEU A 82 4.85 0.60 5.26
C LEU A 82 3.63 -0.06 5.90
N PRO A 83 2.92 0.63 6.80
CA PRO A 83 1.66 0.12 7.35
C PRO A 83 0.61 -0.05 6.25
N ILE A 84 -0.30 -1.00 6.41
CA ILE A 84 -1.41 -1.21 5.47
C ILE A 84 -2.34 0.01 5.46
N ALA A 85 -2.70 0.52 6.65
CA ALA A 85 -3.44 1.76 6.84
C ALA A 85 -2.56 2.75 7.62
N HIS A 86 -2.29 3.90 7.03
CA HIS A 86 -1.48 4.95 7.67
C HIS A 86 -2.37 5.92 8.41
N GLU A 87 -1.93 6.37 9.61
CA GLU A 87 -2.70 7.27 10.47
C GLU A 87 -3.00 8.64 9.84
N LEU A 88 -2.09 9.15 9.00
CA LEU A 88 -2.23 10.41 8.28
C LEU A 88 -2.97 10.27 6.95
N GLY A 89 -3.24 9.04 6.50
CA GLY A 89 -3.87 8.77 5.21
C GLY A 89 -5.36 8.57 5.31
N THR A 90 -6.06 8.82 4.21
CA THR A 90 -7.46 8.42 4.07
C THR A 90 -7.57 6.91 4.26
N LYS A 91 -8.43 6.50 5.19
CA LYS A 91 -8.74 5.09 5.42
C LYS A 91 -9.83 4.65 4.47
N ILE A 92 -9.52 3.66 3.67
CA ILE A 92 -10.44 3.02 2.73
C ILE A 92 -10.87 1.70 3.33
N HIS A 93 -12.18 1.51 3.49
CA HIS A 93 -12.74 0.27 4.02
C HIS A 93 -12.71 -0.82 2.95
N GLY A 94 -11.89 -1.83 3.17
CA GLY A 94 -11.84 -3.03 2.33
C GLY A 94 -12.67 -4.18 2.91
N PRO A 95 -12.89 -5.25 2.14
CA PRO A 95 -13.70 -6.39 2.59
C PRO A 95 -13.06 -7.16 3.77
N GLU A 96 -11.74 -7.14 3.91
CA GLU A 96 -11.01 -7.87 4.96
C GLU A 96 -10.38 -6.93 6.00
N TYR A 97 -9.92 -5.73 5.58
CA TYR A 97 -9.24 -4.75 6.43
C TYR A 97 -9.27 -3.35 5.81
N ASP A 98 -9.08 -2.36 6.66
CA ASP A 98 -8.90 -0.97 6.23
C ASP A 98 -7.48 -0.80 5.64
N PHE A 99 -7.36 0.05 4.62
CA PHE A 99 -6.09 0.37 4.01
C PHE A 99 -5.99 1.84 3.61
N SER A 100 -4.77 2.29 3.33
CA SER A 100 -4.50 3.56 2.68
C SER A 100 -3.78 3.31 1.35
N THR A 101 -3.90 4.25 0.42
CA THR A 101 -3.11 4.24 -0.81
C THR A 101 -1.88 5.10 -0.68
N TYR A 102 -0.81 4.68 -1.33
CA TYR A 102 0.49 5.33 -1.31
C TYR A 102 0.90 5.81 -2.70
N ASN A 103 1.47 7.00 -2.76
CA ASN A 103 2.15 7.50 -3.94
C ASN A 103 3.66 7.44 -3.70
N ILE A 104 4.43 6.94 -4.66
CA ILE A 104 5.87 6.76 -4.54
C ILE A 104 6.55 7.58 -5.62
N SER A 105 7.36 8.56 -5.23
CA SER A 105 8.25 9.29 -6.13
C SER A 105 9.64 8.67 -6.10
N VAL A 106 10.22 8.50 -7.28
CA VAL A 106 11.61 8.09 -7.48
C VAL A 106 12.33 9.16 -8.27
N ASP A 107 13.36 9.74 -7.64
CA ASP A 107 14.13 10.84 -8.18
C ASP A 107 15.60 10.46 -8.30
N ILE A 108 16.19 10.68 -9.47
CA ILE A 108 17.60 10.41 -9.75
C ILE A 108 18.15 11.56 -10.59
N PHE A 109 19.31 12.05 -10.22
CA PHE A 109 19.98 13.11 -11.00
C PHE A 109 20.21 12.67 -12.45
N GLY A 110 19.77 13.48 -13.41
CA GLY A 110 19.88 13.20 -14.84
C GLY A 110 18.72 12.41 -15.45
N TYR A 111 17.69 12.10 -14.67
CA TYR A 111 16.48 11.40 -15.11
C TYR A 111 15.22 12.22 -14.79
N PHE A 112 14.15 11.98 -15.52
CA PHE A 112 12.83 12.49 -15.14
C PHE A 112 12.34 11.76 -13.91
N THR A 113 11.65 12.49 -13.01
CA THR A 113 10.98 11.91 -11.85
C THR A 113 9.93 10.88 -12.29
N ASN A 114 9.93 9.71 -11.68
CA ASN A 114 8.90 8.70 -11.86
C ASN A 114 8.01 8.65 -10.62
N ILE A 115 6.68 8.65 -10.81
CA ILE A 115 5.71 8.59 -9.71
C ILE A 115 4.74 7.43 -9.93
N ILE A 116 4.67 6.55 -8.94
CA ILE A 116 3.69 5.46 -8.86
C ILE A 116 2.53 5.94 -8.01
N TYR A 117 1.32 5.96 -8.55
CA TYR A 117 0.12 6.43 -7.85
C TYR A 117 -0.74 5.29 -7.32
N ASN A 118 -1.46 5.59 -6.23
CA ASN A 118 -2.53 4.75 -5.67
C ASN A 118 -2.09 3.31 -5.35
N ASN A 119 -0.84 3.12 -4.96
CA ASN A 119 -0.36 1.81 -4.59
C ASN A 119 -1.00 1.35 -3.28
N ARG A 120 -1.62 0.16 -3.29
CA ARG A 120 -2.16 -0.51 -2.11
C ARG A 120 -1.21 -1.61 -1.65
N LEU A 121 -1.01 -1.70 -0.34
CA LEU A 121 -0.24 -2.77 0.28
C LEU A 121 -1.15 -3.86 0.87
N PHE A 122 -0.62 -5.07 0.93
CA PHE A 122 -1.31 -6.23 1.49
C PHE A 122 -0.52 -6.79 2.66
N PRO A 123 -1.19 -7.27 3.73
CA PRO A 123 -0.53 -7.78 4.93
C PRO A 123 0.51 -8.85 4.62
N GLY A 124 1.77 -8.61 5.00
CA GLY A 124 2.87 -9.55 4.84
C GLY A 124 3.28 -9.85 3.39
N VAL A 125 2.67 -9.18 2.40
CA VAL A 125 2.95 -9.40 0.98
C VAL A 125 3.98 -8.39 0.49
N THR A 126 4.89 -8.83 -0.39
CA THR A 126 5.80 -7.96 -1.13
C THR A 126 5.24 -7.73 -2.55
N THR A 127 5.00 -6.47 -2.90
CA THR A 127 4.65 -6.06 -4.26
C THR A 127 5.92 -5.61 -4.98
N ASP A 128 6.18 -6.17 -6.15
CA ASP A 128 7.36 -5.88 -6.96
C ASP A 128 7.04 -4.84 -8.05
N PHE A 129 7.90 -3.83 -8.15
CA PHE A 129 7.84 -2.81 -9.18
C PHE A 129 9.16 -2.75 -9.94
N VAL A 130 9.08 -2.73 -11.26
CA VAL A 130 10.19 -2.35 -12.13
C VAL A 130 9.95 -0.92 -12.59
N ILE A 131 10.83 -0.01 -12.20
CA ILE A 131 10.73 1.41 -12.49
C ILE A 131 11.77 1.75 -13.56
N GLU A 132 11.27 2.07 -14.75
CA GLU A 132 12.10 2.48 -15.87
C GLU A 132 12.29 4.00 -15.84
N MET A 133 13.49 4.45 -15.52
CA MET A 133 13.84 5.86 -15.46
C MET A 133 14.23 6.40 -16.82
N VAL A 134 13.62 7.51 -17.24
CA VAL A 134 13.85 8.15 -18.55
C VAL A 134 15.00 9.17 -18.41
N PRO A 135 16.14 8.99 -19.10
CA PRO A 135 17.22 9.98 -19.08
C PRO A 135 16.81 11.32 -19.69
N ILE A 136 17.15 12.42 -19.05
CA ILE A 136 16.85 13.79 -19.57
C ILE A 136 17.57 14.08 -20.90
N THR A 137 18.69 13.40 -21.17
CA THR A 137 19.48 13.57 -22.37
C THR A 137 18.85 12.94 -23.62
N VAL A 138 17.82 12.08 -23.45
CA VAL A 138 17.11 11.50 -24.59
C VAL A 138 16.22 12.57 -25.21
N PRO A 139 16.37 12.89 -26.50
CA PRO A 139 15.47 13.81 -27.18
C PRO A 139 14.04 13.29 -27.10
N GLN A 140 13.17 14.02 -26.43
CA GLN A 140 11.76 13.68 -26.32
C GLN A 140 10.95 14.50 -27.31
N PRO A 141 10.05 13.90 -28.07
CA PRO A 141 9.14 14.65 -28.96
C PRO A 141 8.16 15.52 -28.18
N VAL A 142 7.91 15.17 -26.91
CA VAL A 142 7.11 15.93 -25.95
C VAL A 142 7.79 15.83 -24.59
N PRO A 143 7.89 16.92 -23.82
CA PRO A 143 8.45 16.85 -22.47
C PRO A 143 7.58 15.92 -21.61
N ILE A 144 8.13 14.76 -21.26
CA ILE A 144 7.54 13.85 -20.26
C ILE A 144 8.03 14.37 -18.92
N ILE A 145 7.15 15.01 -18.17
CA ILE A 145 7.46 15.53 -16.84
C ILE A 145 7.21 14.43 -15.80
N GLU A 146 6.26 13.54 -16.09
CA GLU A 146 5.78 12.53 -15.14
C GLU A 146 5.30 11.30 -15.93
N GLU A 147 5.71 10.13 -15.51
CA GLU A 147 5.13 8.86 -15.95
C GLU A 147 4.11 8.39 -14.90
N ARG A 148 2.86 8.28 -15.32
CA ARG A 148 1.80 7.80 -14.46
C ARG A 148 1.57 6.30 -14.65
N LEU A 149 1.86 5.53 -13.62
CA LEU A 149 1.54 4.12 -13.56
C LEU A 149 0.26 3.91 -12.72
N ASP A 150 -0.86 3.71 -13.37
CA ASP A 150 -2.11 3.36 -12.69
C ASP A 150 -2.14 1.86 -12.42
N ILE A 151 -2.12 1.50 -11.13
CA ILE A 151 -2.20 0.11 -10.71
C ILE A 151 -3.67 -0.32 -10.74
N PRO A 152 -4.02 -1.37 -11.51
CA PRO A 152 -5.39 -1.86 -11.55
C PRO A 152 -5.80 -2.41 -10.18
N PRO A 153 -7.10 -2.39 -9.85
CA PRO A 153 -7.62 -2.98 -8.63
C PRO A 153 -7.19 -4.44 -8.52
N HIS A 154 -6.74 -4.83 -7.34
CA HIS A 154 -6.42 -6.23 -7.09
C HIS A 154 -7.70 -7.07 -7.14
N PRO A 155 -7.66 -8.34 -7.64
CA PRO A 155 -8.84 -9.21 -7.71
C PRO A 155 -9.60 -9.36 -6.39
N ARG A 156 -8.91 -9.24 -5.24
CA ARG A 156 -9.52 -9.24 -3.91
C ARG A 156 -10.29 -7.96 -3.56
N ASP A 157 -10.12 -6.88 -4.32
CA ASP A 157 -10.83 -5.62 -4.11
C ASP A 157 -12.13 -5.55 -4.89
N ILE A 158 -12.31 -6.46 -5.85
CA ILE A 158 -13.52 -6.57 -6.63
C ILE A 158 -14.49 -7.41 -5.81
N VAL A 159 -15.39 -6.72 -5.12
CA VAL A 159 -16.53 -7.38 -4.45
C VAL A 159 -17.51 -7.83 -5.54
N PRO A 160 -17.95 -9.11 -5.57
CA PRO A 160 -18.92 -9.60 -6.54
C PRO A 160 -20.31 -8.99 -6.35
#